data_e38cbcdb1a1a1823ba38e3f4cc718042
#
_entry.id   e38cbcdb1a1a1823ba38e3f4cc718042
#
_cell.length_a   1.000
_cell.length_b   1.000
_cell.length_c   1.000
_cell.angle_alpha   90.00
_cell.angle_beta   90.00
_cell.angle_gamma   90.00
#
_symmetry.space_group_name_H-M   'P 1'
#
loop_
_entity.id
_entity.type
_entity.pdbx_description
1 polymer ?
#
loop_
_entity_poly.entity_id
_entity_poly.type
_entity_poly.pdbx_seq_one_letter_code
_entity_poly.pdbx_strand_id
1 'polypeptide(L)'
;MTDAYTVLAGRYDRLTSDVDYGKWADYAQRHFAKLKRPVRSVLELGCGTGSLTKLLAERGYAMTAVDLSPDMLTVAEQKCRGLDVRLLCQDMSRLRLPDQVDAVVSGLDSVNYVTRPASLRRTFRRVCDVLSPGGLFLFDVKTPAALEGADGQTYLDEDDDLFCVWRADYYPRRRVCAYGLDLFVREEDGSWSRGGEYHEEYAYTMEELDSFLREAGFRNIKMYGDKVMRAPKEGAQRVFFAARKEL
;
A
#
# COMPACT_ATOMS: atom_id res chain seq x y z
N MET A 1 11.67 9.66 16.46
CA MET A 1 10.57 9.09 15.63
C MET A 1 10.71 7.59 15.82
N THR A 2 9.82 6.96 16.54
CA THR A 2 9.71 5.49 16.55
C THR A 2 9.41 5.09 15.12
N ASP A 3 10.25 4.23 14.57
CA ASP A 3 10.06 3.74 13.20
C ASP A 3 8.72 3.00 13.15
N ALA A 4 7.81 3.48 12.31
CA ALA A 4 6.52 2.85 12.10
C ALA A 4 6.74 1.39 11.65
N TYR A 5 5.88 0.48 12.12
CA TYR A 5 5.92 -0.95 11.82
C TYR A 5 7.05 -1.76 12.47
N THR A 6 7.80 -1.24 13.44
CA THR A 6 8.85 -2.01 14.13
C THR A 6 8.27 -3.08 15.05
N VAL A 7 7.30 -2.72 15.88
CA VAL A 7 6.63 -3.64 16.81
C VAL A 7 5.60 -4.51 16.07
N LEU A 8 4.96 -3.94 15.06
CA LEU A 8 3.86 -4.55 14.33
C LEU A 8 4.32 -5.63 13.33
N ALA A 9 5.54 -5.51 12.75
CA ALA A 9 5.98 -6.33 11.62
C ALA A 9 5.79 -7.84 11.84
N GLY A 10 6.19 -8.36 13.00
CA GLY A 10 6.05 -9.78 13.33
C GLY A 10 4.61 -10.27 13.56
N ARG A 11 3.65 -9.36 13.69
CA ARG A 11 2.23 -9.67 13.95
C ARG A 11 1.30 -9.12 12.87
N TYR A 12 1.82 -8.38 11.91
CA TYR A 12 1.06 -7.68 10.88
C TYR A 12 0.13 -8.60 10.10
N ASP A 13 0.61 -9.77 9.71
CA ASP A 13 -0.19 -10.73 8.95
C ASP A 13 -1.41 -11.26 9.73
N ARG A 14 -1.33 -11.34 11.07
CA ARG A 14 -2.47 -11.69 11.92
C ARG A 14 -3.51 -10.58 11.91
N LEU A 15 -3.08 -9.35 12.12
CA LEU A 15 -3.94 -8.16 12.16
C LEU A 15 -4.54 -7.81 10.79
N THR A 16 -4.01 -8.38 9.72
CA THR A 16 -4.52 -8.21 8.35
C THR A 16 -5.05 -9.51 7.75
N SER A 17 -5.40 -10.49 8.59
CA SER A 17 -5.90 -11.80 8.16
C SER A 17 -7.23 -11.73 7.39
N ASP A 18 -8.02 -10.69 7.60
CA ASP A 18 -9.25 -10.38 6.88
C ASP A 18 -9.01 -9.77 5.48
N VAL A 19 -7.78 -9.35 5.19
CA VAL A 19 -7.42 -8.78 3.89
C VAL A 19 -7.30 -9.89 2.84
N ASP A 20 -8.19 -9.88 1.87
CA ASP A 20 -8.14 -10.81 0.74
C ASP A 20 -7.10 -10.36 -0.31
N TYR A 21 -5.83 -10.64 -0.03
CA TYR A 21 -4.71 -10.39 -0.97
C TYR A 21 -4.86 -11.17 -2.28
N GLY A 22 -5.53 -12.34 -2.24
CA GLY A 22 -5.85 -13.13 -3.43
C GLY A 22 -6.71 -12.34 -4.42
N LYS A 23 -7.80 -11.73 -3.92
CA LYS A 23 -8.65 -10.85 -4.74
C LYS A 23 -7.89 -9.62 -5.26
N TRP A 24 -6.95 -9.08 -4.48
CA TRP A 24 -6.13 -7.96 -4.94
C TRP A 24 -5.21 -8.37 -6.10
N ALA A 25 -4.55 -9.53 -5.98
CA ALA A 25 -3.71 -10.09 -7.02
C ALA A 25 -4.53 -10.45 -8.29
N ASP A 26 -5.74 -11.02 -8.15
CA ASP A 26 -6.65 -11.27 -9.27
C ASP A 26 -7.08 -9.98 -9.96
N TYR A 27 -7.33 -8.94 -9.17
CA TYR A 27 -7.68 -7.63 -9.70
C TYR A 27 -6.52 -7.03 -10.50
N ALA A 28 -5.29 -7.11 -9.99
CA ALA A 28 -4.09 -6.67 -10.71
C ALA A 28 -3.93 -7.42 -12.04
N GLN A 29 -4.05 -8.76 -12.04
CA GLN A 29 -3.94 -9.56 -13.27
C GLN A 29 -4.98 -9.19 -14.32
N ARG A 30 -6.23 -8.90 -13.92
CA ARG A 30 -7.26 -8.43 -14.85
C ARG A 30 -6.90 -7.10 -15.52
N HIS A 31 -6.16 -6.23 -14.84
CA HIS A 31 -5.63 -5.00 -15.42
C HIS A 31 -4.42 -5.26 -16.32
N PHE A 32 -3.50 -6.14 -15.90
CA PHE A 32 -2.32 -6.54 -16.68
C PHE A 32 -2.73 -7.15 -18.02
N ALA A 33 -3.74 -8.03 -18.03
CA ALA A 33 -4.26 -8.65 -19.24
C ALA A 33 -4.82 -7.66 -20.29
N LYS A 34 -5.11 -6.41 -19.90
CA LYS A 34 -5.58 -5.36 -20.81
C LYS A 34 -4.44 -4.53 -21.42
N LEU A 35 -3.19 -4.81 -21.07
CA LEU A 35 -2.04 -4.14 -21.66
C LEU A 35 -1.72 -4.74 -23.02
N LYS A 36 -1.20 -3.90 -23.93
CA LYS A 36 -0.80 -4.35 -25.28
C LYS A 36 0.39 -5.31 -25.27
N ARG A 37 1.22 -5.22 -24.22
CA ARG A 37 2.38 -6.10 -24.01
C ARG A 37 2.16 -6.94 -22.76
N PRO A 38 2.63 -8.19 -22.73
CA PRO A 38 2.59 -8.98 -21.52
C PRO A 38 3.36 -8.31 -20.39
N VAL A 39 2.79 -8.30 -19.19
CA VAL A 39 3.49 -7.89 -17.98
C VAL A 39 4.37 -9.07 -17.54
N ARG A 40 5.64 -8.81 -17.30
CA ARG A 40 6.61 -9.80 -16.79
C ARG A 40 7.25 -9.31 -15.50
N SER A 41 7.51 -8.00 -15.39
CA SER A 41 8.14 -7.37 -14.25
C SER A 41 7.18 -6.41 -13.55
N VAL A 42 7.08 -6.54 -12.23
CA VAL A 42 6.17 -5.74 -11.40
C VAL A 42 6.94 -5.17 -10.22
N LEU A 43 6.76 -3.87 -9.98
CA LEU A 43 7.21 -3.20 -8.77
C LEU A 43 6.02 -3.06 -7.80
N GLU A 44 6.20 -3.44 -6.55
CA GLU A 44 5.26 -3.12 -5.47
C GLU A 44 5.84 -2.04 -4.56
N LEU A 45 5.05 -0.99 -4.29
CA LEU A 45 5.38 0.10 -3.36
C LEU A 45 4.60 -0.07 -2.05
N GLY A 46 5.32 0.03 -0.93
CA GLY A 46 4.73 -0.22 0.39
C GLY A 46 4.34 -1.69 0.54
N CYS A 47 5.29 -2.60 0.25
CA CYS A 47 4.98 -4.04 0.21
C CYS A 47 4.72 -4.65 1.60
N GLY A 48 5.08 -3.94 2.68
CA GLY A 48 4.96 -4.44 4.04
C GLY A 48 5.65 -5.80 4.20
N THR A 49 4.95 -6.77 4.77
CA THR A 49 5.42 -8.15 4.95
C THR A 49 5.42 -9.00 3.66
N GLY A 50 5.13 -8.41 2.50
CA GLY A 50 5.25 -9.06 1.20
C GLY A 50 4.12 -10.02 0.83
N SER A 51 2.95 -9.93 1.46
CA SER A 51 1.83 -10.86 1.19
C SER A 51 1.33 -10.77 -0.26
N LEU A 52 1.15 -9.57 -0.81
CA LEU A 52 0.78 -9.39 -2.22
C LEU A 52 1.97 -9.67 -3.15
N THR A 53 3.18 -9.27 -2.77
CA THR A 53 4.42 -9.58 -3.50
C THR A 53 4.55 -11.08 -3.75
N LYS A 54 4.41 -11.89 -2.68
CA LYS A 54 4.48 -13.36 -2.78
C LYS A 54 3.48 -13.91 -3.78
N LEU A 55 2.21 -13.52 -3.66
CA LEU A 55 1.15 -14.00 -4.55
C LEU A 55 1.40 -13.64 -6.01
N LEU A 56 1.91 -12.46 -6.30
CA LEU A 56 2.25 -12.06 -7.67
C LEU A 56 3.48 -12.84 -8.18
N ALA A 57 4.50 -13.06 -7.35
CA ALA A 57 5.65 -13.87 -7.70
C ALA A 57 5.28 -15.34 -7.98
N GLU A 58 4.42 -15.94 -7.17
CA GLU A 58 3.87 -17.30 -7.39
C GLU A 58 3.08 -17.41 -8.69
N ARG A 59 2.54 -16.29 -9.20
CA ARG A 59 1.86 -16.22 -10.50
C ARG A 59 2.82 -15.99 -11.68
N GLY A 60 4.13 -15.99 -11.43
CA GLY A 60 5.18 -15.93 -12.43
C GLY A 60 5.65 -14.54 -12.82
N TYR A 61 5.35 -13.50 -12.04
CA TYR A 61 5.90 -12.16 -12.23
C TYR A 61 7.27 -12.04 -11.54
N ALA A 62 8.26 -11.45 -12.23
CA ALA A 62 9.49 -11.00 -11.60
C ALA A 62 9.18 -9.75 -10.74
N MET A 63 9.32 -9.90 -9.43
CA MET A 63 8.90 -8.87 -8.47
C MET A 63 10.08 -8.04 -7.97
N THR A 64 9.91 -6.72 -7.95
CA THR A 64 10.67 -5.83 -7.08
C THR A 64 9.71 -5.27 -6.06
N ALA A 65 10.04 -5.34 -4.77
CA ALA A 65 9.18 -4.85 -3.72
C ALA A 65 9.93 -3.87 -2.83
N VAL A 66 9.29 -2.75 -2.54
CA VAL A 66 9.87 -1.61 -1.82
C VAL A 66 9.04 -1.32 -0.58
N ASP A 67 9.72 -1.20 0.55
CA ASP A 67 9.13 -0.66 1.78
C ASP A 67 10.13 0.27 2.48
N LEU A 68 9.64 1.11 3.37
CA LEU A 68 10.46 1.99 4.19
C LEU A 68 10.95 1.30 5.45
N SER A 69 10.22 0.28 5.94
CA SER A 69 10.52 -0.44 7.17
C SER A 69 11.43 -1.65 6.91
N PRO A 70 12.66 -1.67 7.48
CA PRO A 70 13.54 -2.84 7.42
C PRO A 70 12.92 -4.07 8.10
N ASP A 71 12.13 -3.87 9.17
CA ASP A 71 11.50 -4.95 9.93
C ASP A 71 10.43 -5.65 9.09
N MET A 72 9.61 -4.89 8.36
CA MET A 72 8.66 -5.41 7.38
C MET A 72 9.37 -6.21 6.29
N LEU A 73 10.48 -5.69 5.76
CA LEU A 73 11.25 -6.37 4.72
C LEU A 73 11.92 -7.65 5.22
N THR A 74 12.28 -7.72 6.49
CA THR A 74 12.80 -8.96 7.09
C THR A 74 11.74 -10.07 7.07
N VAL A 75 10.49 -9.75 7.38
CA VAL A 75 9.38 -10.70 7.27
C VAL A 75 9.10 -11.06 5.80
N ALA A 76 9.11 -10.05 4.91
CA ALA A 76 8.91 -10.25 3.48
C ALA A 76 9.97 -11.18 2.87
N GLU A 77 11.25 -11.06 3.28
CA GLU A 77 12.33 -11.93 2.82
C GLU A 77 12.08 -13.40 3.17
N GLN A 78 11.66 -13.65 4.42
CA GLN A 78 11.33 -15.01 4.86
C GLN A 78 10.14 -15.57 4.06
N LYS A 79 9.09 -14.75 3.86
CA LYS A 79 7.86 -15.13 3.17
C LYS A 79 8.07 -15.38 1.68
N CYS A 80 8.95 -14.64 1.03
CA CYS A 80 9.24 -14.72 -0.40
C CYS A 80 10.44 -15.61 -0.74
N ARG A 81 10.98 -16.37 0.22
CA ARG A 81 12.15 -17.22 0.01
C ARG A 81 11.92 -18.21 -1.14
N GLY A 82 12.86 -18.25 -2.08
CA GLY A 82 12.82 -19.14 -3.23
C GLY A 82 11.98 -18.64 -4.41
N LEU A 83 11.39 -17.46 -4.31
CA LEU A 83 10.66 -16.79 -5.39
C LEU A 83 11.54 -15.74 -6.09
N ASP A 84 11.19 -15.36 -7.31
CA ASP A 84 11.86 -14.28 -8.06
C ASP A 84 11.43 -12.91 -7.52
N VAL A 85 11.96 -12.55 -6.35
CA VAL A 85 11.62 -11.33 -5.62
C VAL A 85 12.88 -10.59 -5.20
N ARG A 86 12.97 -9.31 -5.56
CA ARG A 86 13.99 -8.38 -5.09
C ARG A 86 13.39 -7.40 -4.08
N LEU A 87 13.88 -7.38 -2.86
CA LEU A 87 13.45 -6.47 -1.79
C LEU A 87 14.38 -5.27 -1.66
N LEU A 88 13.83 -4.07 -1.52
CA LEU A 88 14.58 -2.82 -1.42
C LEU A 88 14.01 -1.94 -0.30
N CYS A 89 14.86 -1.55 0.65
CA CYS A 89 14.51 -0.56 1.67
C CYS A 89 14.67 0.85 1.09
N GLN A 90 13.55 1.46 0.63
CA GLN A 90 13.56 2.79 0.03
C GLN A 90 12.29 3.56 0.36
N ASP A 91 12.43 4.88 0.51
CA ASP A 91 11.31 5.83 0.46
C ASP A 91 10.78 5.92 -0.98
N MET A 92 9.50 5.61 -1.19
CA MET A 92 8.86 5.65 -2.51
C MET A 92 8.95 7.04 -3.18
N SER A 93 9.07 8.12 -2.40
CA SER A 93 9.29 9.46 -2.95
C SER A 93 10.71 9.71 -3.49
N ARG A 94 11.63 8.79 -3.19
CA ARG A 94 13.03 8.80 -3.64
C ARG A 94 13.38 7.56 -4.45
N LEU A 95 12.38 6.83 -4.90
CA LEU A 95 12.50 5.58 -5.65
C LEU A 95 13.53 5.68 -6.77
N ARG A 96 14.39 4.65 -6.85
CA ARG A 96 15.37 4.46 -7.92
C ARG A 96 15.47 2.96 -8.23
N LEU A 97 15.29 2.62 -9.49
CA LEU A 97 15.55 1.28 -10.01
C LEU A 97 16.57 1.35 -11.14
N PRO A 98 17.42 0.32 -11.32
CA PRO A 98 18.35 0.27 -12.45
C PRO A 98 17.61 0.05 -13.78
N ASP A 99 16.51 -0.70 -13.75
CA ASP A 99 15.75 -1.10 -14.91
C ASP A 99 14.30 -0.64 -14.82
N GLN A 100 13.63 -0.51 -15.97
CA GLN A 100 12.22 -0.24 -16.04
C GLN A 100 11.40 -1.51 -15.79
N VAL A 101 10.17 -1.33 -15.29
CA VAL A 101 9.20 -2.40 -15.03
C VAL A 101 7.95 -2.21 -15.89
N ASP A 102 7.22 -3.31 -16.15
CA ASP A 102 6.00 -3.28 -16.96
C ASP A 102 4.79 -2.73 -16.19
N ALA A 103 4.76 -2.98 -14.88
CA ALA A 103 3.69 -2.47 -14.02
C ALA A 103 4.22 -2.09 -12.64
N VAL A 104 3.53 -1.14 -12.00
CA VAL A 104 3.72 -0.79 -10.60
C VAL A 104 2.39 -0.98 -9.88
N VAL A 105 2.43 -1.57 -8.71
CA VAL A 105 1.27 -1.72 -7.81
C VAL A 105 1.57 -1.08 -6.45
N SER A 106 0.53 -0.57 -5.79
CA SER A 106 0.62 -0.11 -4.40
C SER A 106 -0.72 -0.38 -3.74
N GLY A 107 -0.75 -1.38 -2.88
CA GLY A 107 -1.98 -1.84 -2.24
C GLY A 107 -2.17 -1.29 -0.84
N LEU A 108 -3.39 -1.50 -0.31
CA LEU A 108 -3.75 -1.21 1.07
C LEU A 108 -3.42 0.22 1.50
N ASP A 109 -3.95 1.19 0.73
CA ASP A 109 -3.85 2.62 1.05
C ASP A 109 -2.42 3.16 1.32
N SER A 110 -1.36 2.42 0.94
CA SER A 110 0.04 2.85 1.14
C SER A 110 0.30 4.28 0.61
N VAL A 111 -0.44 4.72 -0.40
CA VAL A 111 -0.37 6.08 -0.94
C VAL A 111 -0.83 7.13 0.08
N ASN A 112 -1.82 6.84 0.94
CA ASN A 112 -2.29 7.77 1.97
C ASN A 112 -1.23 8.06 3.03
N TYR A 113 -0.31 7.13 3.28
CA TYR A 113 0.83 7.31 4.21
C TYR A 113 1.86 8.34 3.72
N VAL A 114 1.83 8.74 2.46
CA VAL A 114 2.62 9.87 1.97
C VAL A 114 1.90 11.17 2.32
N THR A 115 2.00 11.60 3.57
CA THR A 115 1.21 12.70 4.12
C THR A 115 1.55 14.10 3.59
N ARG A 116 2.63 14.24 2.82
CA ARG A 116 3.02 15.51 2.20
C ARG A 116 2.70 15.52 0.70
N PRO A 117 1.78 16.38 0.22
CA PRO A 117 1.41 16.44 -1.21
C PRO A 117 2.60 16.59 -2.17
N ALA A 118 3.61 17.39 -1.78
CA ALA A 118 4.82 17.53 -2.58
C ALA A 118 5.64 16.22 -2.68
N SER A 119 5.61 15.39 -1.64
CA SER A 119 6.26 14.07 -1.65
C SER A 119 5.48 13.11 -2.54
N LEU A 120 4.14 13.12 -2.50
CA LEU A 120 3.32 12.27 -3.37
C LEU A 120 3.47 12.65 -4.85
N ARG A 121 3.55 13.93 -5.19
CA ARG A 121 3.88 14.37 -6.57
C ARG A 121 5.22 13.80 -7.02
N ARG A 122 6.24 13.81 -6.15
CA ARG A 122 7.54 13.19 -6.46
C ARG A 122 7.41 11.67 -6.63
N THR A 123 6.68 11.00 -5.73
CA THR A 123 6.40 9.56 -5.83
C THR A 123 5.81 9.21 -7.19
N PHE A 124 4.74 9.88 -7.62
CA PHE A 124 4.11 9.60 -8.91
C PHE A 124 5.04 9.87 -10.10
N ARG A 125 5.89 10.90 -10.02
CA ARG A 125 6.91 11.14 -11.04
C ARG A 125 7.94 10.01 -11.08
N ARG A 126 8.43 9.56 -9.91
CA ARG A 126 9.36 8.43 -9.84
C ARG A 126 8.75 7.13 -10.35
N VAL A 127 7.48 6.89 -10.05
CA VAL A 127 6.75 5.75 -10.60
C VAL A 127 6.67 5.83 -12.13
N CYS A 128 6.38 7.01 -12.66
CA CYS A 128 6.35 7.22 -14.11
C CYS A 128 7.74 7.01 -14.74
N ASP A 129 8.81 7.46 -14.08
CA ASP A 129 10.19 7.30 -14.57
C ASP A 129 10.58 5.81 -14.71
N VAL A 130 10.24 4.97 -13.70
CA VAL A 130 10.60 3.55 -13.67
C VAL A 130 9.68 2.65 -14.49
N LEU A 131 8.52 3.13 -14.92
CA LEU A 131 7.64 2.37 -15.81
C LEU A 131 8.16 2.37 -17.25
N SER A 132 8.05 1.23 -17.92
CA SER A 132 8.21 1.12 -19.37
C SER A 132 7.13 1.94 -20.10
N PRO A 133 7.39 2.42 -21.33
CA PRO A 133 6.36 3.05 -22.15
C PRO A 133 5.12 2.18 -22.30
N GLY A 134 3.93 2.74 -22.02
CA GLY A 134 2.66 2.02 -22.00
C GLY A 134 2.40 1.19 -20.73
N GLY A 135 3.34 1.21 -19.78
CA GLY A 135 3.21 0.54 -18.49
C GLY A 135 2.07 1.07 -17.62
N LEU A 136 1.70 0.30 -16.63
CA LEU A 136 0.54 0.54 -15.76
C LEU A 136 0.98 0.85 -14.32
N PHE A 137 0.40 1.87 -13.72
CA PHE A 137 0.38 2.08 -12.29
C PHE A 137 -1.02 1.79 -11.73
N LEU A 138 -1.11 0.86 -10.79
CA LEU A 138 -2.34 0.43 -10.14
C LEU A 138 -2.19 0.60 -8.62
N PHE A 139 -3.07 1.38 -8.00
CA PHE A 139 -3.05 1.60 -6.56
C PHE A 139 -4.44 1.84 -6.01
N ASP A 140 -4.61 1.71 -4.71
CA ASP A 140 -5.82 2.07 -4.01
C ASP A 140 -5.57 3.12 -2.92
N VAL A 141 -6.63 3.81 -2.56
CA VAL A 141 -6.63 4.81 -1.50
C VAL A 141 -7.92 4.73 -0.68
N LYS A 142 -7.83 5.04 0.61
CA LYS A 142 -8.97 5.46 1.40
C LYS A 142 -9.40 6.86 0.95
N THR A 143 -10.70 7.06 0.81
CA THR A 143 -11.26 8.37 0.44
C THR A 143 -11.24 9.34 1.62
N PRO A 144 -11.36 10.66 1.39
CA PRO A 144 -11.55 11.60 2.49
C PRO A 144 -12.72 11.22 3.41
N ALA A 145 -13.85 10.79 2.83
CA ALA A 145 -15.02 10.37 3.62
C ALA A 145 -14.71 9.15 4.52
N ALA A 146 -13.87 8.22 4.07
CA ALA A 146 -13.44 7.08 4.88
C ALA A 146 -12.58 7.53 6.08
N LEU A 147 -11.62 8.43 5.84
CA LEU A 147 -10.72 8.91 6.87
C LEU A 147 -11.42 9.84 7.87
N GLU A 148 -12.33 10.69 7.39
CA GLU A 148 -13.18 11.52 8.24
C GLU A 148 -14.15 10.68 9.08
N GLY A 149 -14.74 9.65 8.49
CA GLY A 149 -15.64 8.74 9.19
C GLY A 149 -14.96 7.85 10.24
N ALA A 150 -13.63 7.76 10.24
CA ALA A 150 -12.87 7.05 11.26
C ALA A 150 -12.67 7.87 12.55
N ASP A 151 -12.97 9.18 12.53
CA ASP A 151 -12.75 10.07 13.67
C ASP A 151 -13.42 9.56 14.95
N GLY A 152 -12.66 9.51 16.05
CA GLY A 152 -13.10 9.03 17.35
C GLY A 152 -13.39 7.52 17.42
N GLN A 153 -13.12 6.76 16.36
CA GLN A 153 -13.33 5.31 16.37
C GLN A 153 -12.22 4.59 17.13
N THR A 154 -12.60 3.51 17.79
CA THR A 154 -11.68 2.57 18.43
C THR A 154 -11.98 1.18 17.92
N TYR A 155 -10.96 0.51 17.40
CA TYR A 155 -11.06 -0.86 16.92
C TYR A 155 -10.24 -1.75 17.85
N LEU A 156 -10.79 -2.91 18.15
CA LEU A 156 -10.15 -3.92 18.99
C LEU A 156 -9.95 -5.17 18.15
N ASP A 157 -8.78 -5.75 18.26
CA ASP A 157 -8.47 -7.06 17.72
C ASP A 157 -7.80 -7.88 18.82
N GLU A 158 -8.35 -9.04 19.17
CA GLU A 158 -7.84 -9.86 20.26
C GLU A 158 -7.87 -11.34 19.92
N ASP A 159 -6.88 -12.05 20.40
CA ASP A 159 -6.84 -13.50 20.50
C ASP A 159 -6.08 -13.92 21.78
N ASP A 160 -5.77 -15.20 21.91
CA ASP A 160 -5.18 -15.76 23.14
C ASP A 160 -3.82 -15.13 23.52
N ASP A 161 -3.05 -14.62 22.52
CA ASP A 161 -1.70 -14.12 22.70
C ASP A 161 -1.50 -12.68 22.24
N LEU A 162 -2.56 -12.03 21.71
CA LEU A 162 -2.50 -10.69 21.15
C LEU A 162 -3.73 -9.89 21.53
N PHE A 163 -3.51 -8.66 21.99
CA PHE A 163 -4.55 -7.66 22.15
C PHE A 163 -4.08 -6.35 21.51
N CYS A 164 -4.80 -5.86 20.51
CA CYS A 164 -4.49 -4.67 19.78
C CYS A 164 -5.61 -3.64 19.86
N VAL A 165 -5.28 -2.41 20.20
CA VAL A 165 -6.20 -1.29 20.25
C VAL A 165 -5.77 -0.24 19.24
N TRP A 166 -6.62 0.03 18.25
CA TRP A 166 -6.45 1.11 17.30
C TRP A 166 -7.38 2.26 17.65
N ARG A 167 -6.84 3.45 17.77
CA ARG A 167 -7.62 4.68 17.96
C ARG A 167 -7.37 5.59 16.77
N ALA A 168 -8.43 6.11 16.19
CA ALA A 168 -8.35 7.01 15.04
C ALA A 168 -8.84 8.41 15.44
N ASP A 169 -8.03 9.41 15.12
CA ASP A 169 -8.36 10.82 15.32
C ASP A 169 -8.16 11.57 13.99
N TYR A 170 -9.20 12.23 13.50
CA TYR A 170 -9.11 13.01 12.26
C TYR A 170 -8.87 14.49 12.55
N TYR A 171 -7.90 15.09 11.88
CA TYR A 171 -7.52 16.50 12.00
C TYR A 171 -7.92 17.27 10.73
N PRO A 172 -9.12 17.91 10.68
CA PRO A 172 -9.66 18.52 9.45
C PRO A 172 -8.74 19.57 8.83
N ARG A 173 -8.09 20.42 9.66
CA ARG A 173 -7.18 21.47 9.15
C ARG A 173 -5.92 20.91 8.49
N ARG A 174 -5.48 19.73 8.91
CA ARG A 174 -4.32 19.03 8.34
C ARG A 174 -4.72 18.05 7.26
N ARG A 175 -6.00 17.68 7.21
CA ARG A 175 -6.54 16.59 6.38
C ARG A 175 -5.81 15.27 6.61
N VAL A 176 -5.58 14.95 7.86
CA VAL A 176 -4.84 13.76 8.30
C VAL A 176 -5.69 12.99 9.30
N CYS A 177 -5.82 11.69 9.08
CA CYS A 177 -6.26 10.74 10.09
C CYS A 177 -5.02 10.14 10.75
N ALA A 178 -4.94 10.27 12.07
CA ALA A 178 -3.88 9.71 12.88
C ALA A 178 -4.38 8.44 13.57
N TYR A 179 -3.58 7.39 13.54
CA TYR A 179 -3.88 6.14 14.20
C TYR A 179 -2.84 5.88 15.29
N GLY A 180 -3.31 5.80 16.54
CA GLY A 180 -2.51 5.33 17.66
C GLY A 180 -2.78 3.85 17.89
N LEU A 181 -1.73 3.03 17.88
CA LEU A 181 -1.81 1.60 18.17
C LEU A 181 -1.19 1.32 19.53
N ASP A 182 -1.92 0.59 20.35
CA ASP A 182 -1.39 -0.12 21.50
C ASP A 182 -1.48 -1.62 21.24
N LEU A 183 -0.33 -2.27 21.24
CA LEU A 183 -0.20 -3.71 21.01
C LEU A 183 0.29 -4.38 22.28
N PHE A 184 -0.47 -5.34 22.78
CA PHE A 184 -0.10 -6.17 23.92
C PHE A 184 0.13 -7.59 23.40
N VAL A 185 1.29 -8.16 23.70
CA VAL A 185 1.71 -9.49 23.25
C VAL A 185 2.00 -10.34 24.48
N ARG A 186 1.44 -11.55 24.52
CA ARG A 186 1.74 -12.53 25.57
C ARG A 186 3.08 -13.17 25.27
N GLU A 187 3.95 -13.14 26.27
CA GLU A 187 5.28 -13.74 26.21
C GLU A 187 5.26 -15.21 26.66
N GLU A 188 6.31 -15.96 26.38
CA GLU A 188 6.42 -17.38 26.73
C GLU A 188 6.29 -17.65 28.25
N ASP A 189 6.70 -16.71 29.10
CA ASP A 189 6.57 -16.78 30.55
C ASP A 189 5.18 -16.42 31.08
N GLY A 190 4.24 -16.10 30.17
CA GLY A 190 2.87 -15.70 30.47
C GLY A 190 2.69 -14.23 30.84
N SER A 191 3.75 -13.44 30.88
CA SER A 191 3.66 -11.98 31.02
C SER A 191 3.14 -11.33 29.73
N TRP A 192 2.74 -10.06 29.82
CA TRP A 192 2.31 -9.28 28.67
C TRP A 192 3.27 -8.11 28.43
N SER A 193 3.87 -8.05 27.26
CA SER A 193 4.60 -6.88 26.80
C SER A 193 3.68 -5.90 26.09
N ARG A 194 3.98 -4.60 26.20
CA ARG A 194 3.25 -3.55 25.50
C ARG A 194 4.18 -2.82 24.53
N GLY A 195 3.75 -2.76 23.28
CA GLY A 195 4.33 -1.89 22.26
C GLY A 195 3.31 -0.87 21.77
N GLY A 196 3.76 0.15 21.08
CA GLY A 196 2.86 1.14 20.49
C GLY A 196 3.46 1.73 19.23
N GLU A 197 2.60 2.07 18.29
CA GLU A 197 2.95 2.71 17.03
C GLU A 197 2.02 3.87 16.73
N TYR A 198 2.46 4.74 15.86
CA TYR A 198 1.70 5.89 15.40
C TYR A 198 1.80 6.02 13.89
N HIS A 199 0.66 6.09 13.24
CA HIS A 199 0.54 6.21 11.80
C HIS A 199 -0.27 7.43 11.41
N GLU A 200 0.02 8.01 10.28
CA GLU A 200 -0.75 9.11 9.71
C GLU A 200 -1.10 8.81 8.26
N GLU A 201 -2.36 9.04 7.90
CA GLU A 201 -2.85 8.96 6.53
C GLU A 201 -3.43 10.30 6.10
N TYR A 202 -3.05 10.77 4.92
CA TYR A 202 -3.55 12.02 4.37
C TYR A 202 -4.79 11.79 3.48
N ALA A 203 -5.81 12.61 3.67
CA ALA A 203 -7.08 12.55 2.95
C ALA A 203 -6.97 13.26 1.59
N TYR A 204 -6.35 12.59 0.62
CA TYR A 204 -6.29 13.07 -0.76
C TYR A 204 -7.65 13.01 -1.43
N THR A 205 -8.06 14.10 -2.10
CA THR A 205 -9.25 14.01 -2.97
C THR A 205 -8.92 13.30 -4.28
N MET A 206 -9.94 12.79 -4.94
CA MET A 206 -9.77 12.07 -6.21
C MET A 206 -9.24 13.01 -7.32
N GLU A 207 -9.65 14.28 -7.27
CA GLU A 207 -9.20 15.34 -8.19
C GLU A 207 -7.72 15.68 -7.98
N GLU A 208 -7.27 15.75 -6.73
CA GLU A 208 -5.84 15.96 -6.42
C GLU A 208 -4.99 14.82 -6.98
N LEU A 209 -5.41 13.57 -6.74
CA LEU A 209 -4.70 12.39 -7.23
C LEU A 209 -4.66 12.34 -8.76
N ASP A 210 -5.78 12.62 -9.44
CA ASP A 210 -5.82 12.70 -10.91
C ASP A 210 -4.87 13.80 -11.42
N SER A 211 -4.90 14.99 -10.80
CA SER A 211 -4.02 16.11 -11.15
C SER A 211 -2.54 15.72 -10.99
N PHE A 212 -2.16 15.12 -9.86
CA PHE A 212 -0.77 14.73 -9.60
C PHE A 212 -0.28 13.63 -10.56
N LEU A 213 -1.16 12.70 -10.92
CA LEU A 213 -0.86 11.68 -11.93
C LEU A 213 -0.60 12.31 -13.30
N ARG A 214 -1.46 13.24 -13.73
CA ARG A 214 -1.28 13.95 -15.01
C ARG A 214 0.00 14.78 -15.04
N GLU A 215 0.32 15.49 -13.96
CA GLU A 215 1.57 16.23 -13.80
C GLU A 215 2.81 15.32 -13.88
N ALA A 216 2.71 14.09 -13.38
CA ALA A 216 3.76 13.09 -13.45
C ALA A 216 3.95 12.46 -14.85
N GLY A 217 3.03 12.68 -15.80
CA GLY A 217 3.09 12.14 -17.16
C GLY A 217 2.15 10.97 -17.43
N PHE A 218 1.30 10.61 -16.46
CA PHE A 218 0.30 9.57 -16.70
C PHE A 218 -0.87 10.05 -17.56
N ARG A 219 -1.43 9.11 -18.33
CA ARG A 219 -2.62 9.30 -19.17
C ARG A 219 -3.59 8.12 -18.94
N ASN A 220 -4.77 8.20 -19.54
CA ASN A 220 -5.79 7.15 -19.41
C ASN A 220 -6.04 6.74 -17.95
N ILE A 221 -6.14 7.74 -17.07
CA ILE A 221 -6.39 7.55 -15.64
C ILE A 221 -7.85 7.13 -15.48
N LYS A 222 -8.07 6.01 -14.80
CA LYS A 222 -9.40 5.47 -14.51
C LYS A 222 -9.52 5.16 -13.03
N MET A 223 -10.70 5.44 -12.49
CA MET A 223 -11.06 5.12 -11.12
C MET A 223 -12.07 3.98 -11.09
N TYR A 224 -11.90 3.10 -10.11
CA TYR A 224 -12.71 1.90 -9.94
C TYR A 224 -13.13 1.75 -8.48
N GLY A 225 -14.25 1.06 -8.25
CA GLY A 225 -14.65 0.62 -6.91
C GLY A 225 -13.73 -0.48 -6.38
N ASP A 226 -13.97 -0.88 -5.14
CA ASP A 226 -13.12 -1.86 -4.44
C ASP A 226 -13.00 -3.18 -5.22
N LYS A 227 -11.82 -3.41 -5.79
CA LYS A 227 -11.41 -4.59 -6.57
C LYS A 227 -12.41 -5.01 -7.67
N VAL A 228 -13.16 -4.03 -8.24
CA VAL A 228 -14.12 -4.26 -9.34
C VAL A 228 -13.75 -3.43 -10.57
N MET A 229 -14.21 -3.89 -11.76
CA MET A 229 -13.88 -3.26 -13.05
C MET A 229 -14.95 -2.22 -13.47
N ARG A 230 -15.59 -1.56 -12.52
CA ARG A 230 -16.60 -0.51 -12.72
C ARG A 230 -16.29 0.70 -11.87
N ALA A 231 -16.82 1.87 -12.23
CA ALA A 231 -16.62 3.11 -11.49
C ALA A 231 -17.01 2.97 -10.01
N PRO A 232 -16.35 3.71 -9.11
CA PRO A 232 -16.74 3.74 -7.70
C PRO A 232 -18.17 4.27 -7.55
N LYS A 233 -18.87 3.79 -6.54
CA LYS A 233 -20.17 4.33 -6.15
C LYS A 233 -19.96 5.64 -5.39
N GLU A 234 -20.99 6.46 -5.33
CA GLU A 234 -21.04 7.60 -4.43
C GLU A 234 -20.82 7.13 -2.97
N GLY A 235 -20.02 7.87 -2.20
CA GLY A 235 -19.69 7.50 -0.82
C GLY A 235 -18.72 6.31 -0.68
N ALA A 236 -18.09 5.85 -1.76
CA ALA A 236 -17.12 4.77 -1.69
C ALA A 236 -16.01 5.09 -0.67
N GLN A 237 -15.74 4.15 0.24
CA GLN A 237 -14.70 4.29 1.26
C GLN A 237 -13.29 4.06 0.71
N ARG A 238 -13.19 3.31 -0.39
CA ARG A 238 -11.94 2.96 -1.06
C ARG A 238 -12.11 3.07 -2.57
N VAL A 239 -11.11 3.66 -3.22
CA VAL A 239 -11.08 3.85 -4.68
C VAL A 239 -9.76 3.32 -5.23
N PHE A 240 -9.84 2.59 -6.33
CA PHE A 240 -8.70 2.06 -7.07
C PHE A 240 -8.41 2.93 -8.29
N PHE A 241 -7.15 3.27 -8.49
CA PHE A 241 -6.66 4.02 -9.64
C PHE A 241 -5.88 3.11 -10.58
N ALA A 242 -6.13 3.24 -11.87
CA ALA A 242 -5.32 2.64 -12.93
C ALA A 242 -4.89 3.75 -13.88
N ALA A 243 -3.60 4.05 -13.91
CA ALA A 243 -3.01 5.11 -14.71
C ALA A 243 -1.94 4.54 -15.64
N ARG A 244 -1.90 4.95 -16.91
CA ARG A 244 -0.92 4.47 -17.89
C ARG A 244 0.13 5.52 -18.19
N LYS A 245 1.40 5.08 -18.25
CA LYS A 245 2.45 5.89 -18.86
C LYS A 245 2.22 5.95 -20.37
N GLU A 246 2.41 7.12 -20.95
CA GLU A 246 2.32 7.31 -22.41
C GLU A 246 3.37 6.43 -23.15
N LEU A 247 3.07 6.05 -24.41
CA LEU A 247 3.95 5.21 -25.25
C LEU A 247 5.21 5.96 -25.66
#